data_a7da239ef5dcaf6dc3516e8b06c5d95e
#
_entry.id   a7da239ef5dcaf6dc3516e8b06c5d95e
#
_cell.length_a   1.000
_cell.length_b   1.000
_cell.length_c   1.000
_cell.angle_alpha   90.00
_cell.angle_beta   90.00
_cell.angle_gamma   90.00
#
_symmetry.space_group_name_H-M   'P 1'
#
loop_
_entity.id
_entity.type
_entity.pdbx_description
1 polymer ?
#
loop_
_entity_poly.entity_id
_entity_poly.type
_entity_poly.pdbx_seq_one_letter_code
_entity_poly.pdbx_strand_id
1 'polypeptide(L)'
;LAPSGPVKIKINGEREIEVASGDSLLTTLSAQKIFLPSACGGGGTCIQCECHVKSGGGEALPTETPHFTRKELQSGARLACQVKVKQDMDITIPEEVFGIKKWEATVVSNYNVASFIKEFVVRIPEDMDYKAGGYIQIDIPESEINFSDMDITAHPEEHDSPDKFKSEWDNFKLWPLVMKNSESVERAYSMASFPAEGRDIMLNVRIATPPFDRKANDWMDAVSYTHLR
;
A
#
# COMPACT_ATOMS: atom_id res chain seq x y z
N LEU A 1 28.92 -2.00 12.19
CA LEU A 1 28.21 -1.02 13.03
C LEU A 1 27.50 -0.07 12.10
N ALA A 2 26.17 -0.06 12.10
CA ALA A 2 25.40 0.94 11.40
C ALA A 2 25.68 2.31 12.04
N PRO A 3 25.82 3.40 11.26
CA PRO A 3 25.94 4.73 11.84
C PRO A 3 24.65 5.02 12.61
N SER A 4 24.77 5.27 13.90
CA SER A 4 23.65 5.63 14.78
C SER A 4 23.58 7.14 14.93
N GLY A 5 23.25 7.84 13.87
CA GLY A 5 23.14 9.30 13.90
C GLY A 5 22.23 9.83 12.78
N PRO A 6 21.86 11.11 12.85
CA PRO A 6 21.13 11.75 11.77
C PRO A 6 21.99 11.76 10.50
N VAL A 7 21.35 11.59 9.36
CA VAL A 7 21.94 11.65 8.03
C VAL A 7 21.21 12.68 7.19
N LYS A 8 21.88 13.23 6.20
CA LYS A 8 21.32 14.24 5.31
C LYS A 8 20.94 13.63 3.98
N ILE A 9 19.73 13.94 3.51
CA ILE A 9 19.26 13.56 2.18
C ILE A 9 19.04 14.84 1.38
N LYS A 10 19.82 14.99 0.30
CA LYS A 10 19.64 16.05 -0.68
C LYS A 10 18.69 15.56 -1.78
N ILE A 11 17.63 16.31 -2.02
CA ILE A 11 16.56 15.93 -2.93
C ILE A 11 16.50 16.93 -4.09
N ASN A 12 16.55 16.45 -5.33
CA ASN A 12 16.49 17.23 -6.57
C ASN A 12 17.51 18.38 -6.66
N GLY A 13 18.58 18.29 -5.85
CA GLY A 13 19.63 19.32 -5.83
C GLY A 13 19.31 20.57 -5.01
N GLU A 14 18.07 20.74 -4.55
CA GLU A 14 17.57 21.97 -3.92
C GLU A 14 17.19 21.79 -2.46
N ARG A 15 16.50 20.71 -2.13
CA ARG A 15 15.96 20.45 -0.79
C ARG A 15 16.89 19.53 -0.01
N GLU A 16 17.24 19.91 1.22
CA GLU A 16 17.99 19.06 2.16
C GLU A 16 17.11 18.77 3.38
N ILE A 17 17.05 17.49 3.78
CA ILE A 17 16.38 17.03 4.99
C ILE A 17 17.35 16.26 5.85
N GLU A 18 17.20 16.37 7.17
CA GLU A 18 17.94 15.59 8.16
C GLU A 18 17.03 14.55 8.78
N VAL A 19 17.43 13.29 8.75
CA VAL A 19 16.60 12.14 9.10
C VAL A 19 17.38 11.11 9.90
N ALA A 20 16.67 10.25 10.64
CA ALA A 20 17.28 9.09 11.29
C ALA A 20 17.73 8.06 10.25
N SER A 21 18.86 7.41 10.50
CA SER A 21 19.33 6.29 9.68
C SER A 21 18.67 4.98 10.11
N GLY A 22 18.57 4.03 9.16
CA GLY A 22 18.13 2.64 9.42
C GLY A 22 16.96 2.16 8.58
N ASP A 23 16.00 3.02 8.32
CA ASP A 23 14.78 2.68 7.55
C ASP A 23 15.01 2.65 6.04
N SER A 24 13.99 2.20 5.29
CA SER A 24 13.99 2.33 3.84
C SER A 24 13.86 3.80 3.45
N LEU A 25 14.39 4.16 2.28
CA LEU A 25 14.25 5.51 1.75
C LEU A 25 12.76 5.87 1.57
N LEU A 26 11.93 4.91 1.15
CA LEU A 26 10.48 5.09 1.02
C LEU A 26 9.84 5.50 2.36
N THR A 27 10.09 4.75 3.43
CA THR A 27 9.56 5.03 4.77
C THR A 27 10.09 6.36 5.30
N THR A 28 11.39 6.62 5.11
CA THR A 28 12.04 7.86 5.55
C THR A 28 11.45 9.09 4.87
N LEU A 29 11.22 9.05 3.55
CA LEU A 29 10.60 10.14 2.81
C LEU A 29 9.14 10.34 3.23
N SER A 30 8.38 9.26 3.42
CA SER A 30 6.99 9.32 3.91
C SER A 30 6.89 10.02 5.27
N ALA A 31 7.80 9.72 6.20
CA ALA A 31 7.88 10.42 7.50
C ALA A 31 8.12 11.93 7.35
N GLN A 32 8.72 12.38 6.24
CA GLN A 32 8.94 13.78 5.89
C GLN A 32 7.84 14.38 5.02
N LYS A 33 6.69 13.67 4.90
CA LYS A 33 5.54 14.05 4.06
C LYS A 33 5.86 14.13 2.56
N ILE A 34 6.80 13.31 2.11
CA ILE A 34 7.16 13.13 0.70
C ILE A 34 6.74 11.72 0.31
N PHE A 35 5.61 11.61 -0.37
CA PHE A 35 4.93 10.33 -0.62
C PHE A 35 5.24 9.79 -2.01
N LEU A 36 6.21 8.89 -2.12
CA LEU A 36 6.43 8.13 -3.35
C LEU A 36 5.33 7.06 -3.53
N PRO A 37 4.83 6.85 -4.75
CA PRO A 37 3.85 5.80 -5.02
C PRO A 37 4.39 4.42 -4.64
N SER A 38 3.56 3.56 -4.02
CA SER A 38 3.98 2.21 -3.64
C SER A 38 2.78 1.25 -3.54
N ALA A 39 2.33 0.69 -4.65
CA ALA A 39 1.20 -0.23 -4.68
C ALA A 39 1.49 -1.57 -3.96
N CYS A 40 2.75 -2.01 -3.88
CA CYS A 40 3.14 -3.25 -3.22
C CYS A 40 3.45 -3.07 -1.72
N GLY A 41 3.33 -1.84 -1.18
CA GLY A 41 3.64 -1.56 0.23
C GLY A 41 5.10 -1.84 0.61
N GLY A 42 6.03 -1.54 -0.29
CA GLY A 42 7.46 -1.71 0.00
C GLY A 42 8.06 -3.07 -0.40
N GLY A 43 7.27 -3.97 -0.99
CA GLY A 43 7.71 -5.32 -1.37
C GLY A 43 8.64 -5.39 -2.59
N GLY A 44 8.97 -4.28 -3.25
CA GLY A 44 9.90 -4.23 -4.39
C GLY A 44 9.33 -4.79 -5.70
N THR A 45 8.02 -4.98 -5.83
CA THR A 45 7.41 -5.68 -6.97
C THR A 45 6.64 -4.76 -7.93
N CYS A 46 6.16 -3.59 -7.49
CA CYS A 46 5.34 -2.71 -8.32
C CYS A 46 6.13 -1.64 -9.08
N ILE A 47 7.41 -1.47 -8.79
CA ILE A 47 8.35 -0.46 -9.34
C ILE A 47 7.92 1.02 -9.23
N GLN A 48 6.77 1.30 -8.64
CA GLN A 48 6.23 2.67 -8.60
C GLN A 48 7.06 3.65 -7.75
N CYS A 49 7.81 3.13 -6.74
CA CYS A 49 8.69 3.95 -5.92
C CYS A 49 10.07 4.18 -6.54
N GLU A 50 10.14 4.20 -7.87
CA GLU A 50 11.38 4.49 -8.59
C GLU A 50 11.93 5.87 -8.22
N CYS A 51 13.23 5.92 -8.01
CA CYS A 51 13.99 7.14 -7.77
C CYS A 51 15.38 7.00 -8.36
N HIS A 52 16.10 8.09 -8.53
CA HIS A 52 17.51 8.08 -8.89
C HIS A 52 18.37 8.42 -7.69
N VAL A 53 19.27 7.53 -7.30
CA VAL A 53 20.22 7.75 -6.20
C VAL A 53 21.59 8.05 -6.80
N LYS A 54 22.01 9.32 -6.71
CA LYS A 54 23.31 9.78 -7.21
C LYS A 54 24.45 9.36 -6.30
N SER A 55 24.18 9.32 -4.98
CA SER A 55 25.15 8.88 -3.99
C SER A 55 24.48 8.39 -2.71
N GLY A 56 25.16 7.55 -1.95
CA GLY A 56 24.73 7.10 -0.61
C GLY A 56 23.78 5.89 -0.59
N GLY A 57 23.29 5.38 -1.73
CA GLY A 57 22.31 4.31 -1.78
C GLY A 57 22.86 2.89 -1.72
N GLY A 58 24.17 2.71 -1.74
CA GLY A 58 24.79 1.40 -1.83
C GLY A 58 24.55 0.72 -3.19
N GLU A 59 24.84 -0.57 -3.27
CA GLU A 59 24.62 -1.37 -4.48
C GLU A 59 23.15 -1.76 -4.66
N ALA A 60 22.72 -1.96 -5.91
CA ALA A 60 21.39 -2.44 -6.22
C ALA A 60 21.20 -3.88 -5.70
N LEU A 61 20.05 -4.13 -5.10
CA LEU A 61 19.71 -5.44 -4.57
C LEU A 61 19.23 -6.40 -5.68
N PRO A 62 19.35 -7.73 -5.47
CA PRO A 62 18.79 -8.70 -6.41
C PRO A 62 17.30 -8.55 -6.69
N THR A 63 16.55 -7.94 -5.77
CA THR A 63 15.13 -7.60 -5.93
C THR A 63 14.89 -6.45 -6.90
N GLU A 64 15.88 -5.62 -7.15
CA GLU A 64 15.79 -4.47 -8.06
C GLU A 64 16.25 -4.80 -9.49
N THR A 65 17.23 -5.71 -9.61
CA THR A 65 17.86 -6.04 -10.90
C THR A 65 16.90 -6.59 -11.98
N PRO A 66 15.78 -7.26 -11.68
CA PRO A 66 14.81 -7.66 -12.69
C PRO A 66 14.00 -6.51 -13.28
N HIS A 67 13.96 -5.37 -12.60
CA HIS A 67 13.12 -4.23 -12.95
C HIS A 67 13.84 -3.16 -13.77
N PHE A 68 15.17 -3.15 -13.71
CA PHE A 68 16.00 -2.13 -14.37
C PHE A 68 17.03 -2.75 -15.29
N THR A 69 17.27 -2.11 -16.42
CA THR A 69 18.40 -2.46 -17.26
C THR A 69 19.72 -2.14 -16.56
N ARG A 70 20.80 -2.77 -17.01
CA ARG A 70 22.14 -2.47 -16.50
C ARG A 70 22.52 -0.98 -16.63
N LYS A 71 22.06 -0.32 -17.70
CA LYS A 71 22.32 1.11 -17.95
C LYS A 71 21.58 1.98 -16.93
N GLU A 72 20.32 1.66 -16.63
CA GLU A 72 19.51 2.38 -15.64
C GLU A 72 20.09 2.24 -14.23
N LEU A 73 20.50 1.03 -13.83
CA LEU A 73 21.18 0.81 -12.56
C LEU A 73 22.49 1.62 -12.46
N GLN A 74 23.27 1.66 -13.54
CA GLN A 74 24.49 2.46 -13.60
C GLN A 74 24.23 3.97 -13.55
N SER A 75 23.09 4.45 -14.05
CA SER A 75 22.66 5.85 -13.92
C SER A 75 22.06 6.19 -12.56
N GLY A 76 21.89 5.21 -11.67
CA GLY A 76 21.40 5.39 -10.31
C GLY A 76 19.92 5.08 -10.11
N ALA A 77 19.24 4.45 -11.09
CA ALA A 77 17.85 4.02 -10.91
C ALA A 77 17.74 2.97 -9.79
N ARG A 78 16.87 3.20 -8.84
CA ARG A 78 16.65 2.38 -7.65
C ARG A 78 15.18 2.35 -7.24
N LEU A 79 14.80 1.38 -6.46
CA LEU A 79 13.51 1.35 -5.78
C LEU A 79 13.65 1.90 -4.36
N ALA A 80 13.00 3.01 -4.04
CA ALA A 80 13.12 3.66 -2.73
C ALA A 80 12.79 2.71 -1.56
N CYS A 81 11.89 1.76 -1.74
CA CYS A 81 11.55 0.75 -0.74
C CYS A 81 12.69 -0.25 -0.48
N GLN A 82 13.62 -0.42 -1.42
CA GLN A 82 14.76 -1.36 -1.30
C GLN A 82 16.05 -0.66 -0.85
N VAL A 83 16.12 0.66 -0.96
CA VAL A 83 17.27 1.46 -0.54
C VAL A 83 17.19 1.73 0.96
N LYS A 84 18.22 1.33 1.72
CA LYS A 84 18.34 1.65 3.15
C LYS A 84 19.10 2.95 3.36
N VAL A 85 18.55 3.83 4.18
CA VAL A 85 19.17 5.11 4.57
C VAL A 85 20.22 4.81 5.65
N LYS A 86 21.50 4.79 5.28
CA LYS A 86 22.61 4.45 6.17
C LYS A 86 23.65 5.57 6.31
N GLN A 87 23.64 6.53 5.41
CA GLN A 87 24.60 7.62 5.29
C GLN A 87 23.97 8.76 4.51
N ASP A 88 24.67 9.87 4.37
CA ASP A 88 24.21 10.99 3.56
C ASP A 88 23.94 10.55 2.10
N MET A 89 22.88 11.08 1.51
CA MET A 89 22.40 10.70 0.19
C MET A 89 22.13 11.91 -0.70
N ASP A 90 22.33 11.77 -2.00
CA ASP A 90 21.82 12.68 -3.03
C ASP A 90 20.88 11.89 -3.95
N ILE A 91 19.61 12.32 -4.00
CA ILE A 91 18.56 11.63 -4.75
C ILE A 91 17.82 12.58 -5.67
N THR A 92 17.24 12.00 -6.72
CA THR A 92 16.26 12.67 -7.57
C THR A 92 14.97 11.86 -7.58
N ILE A 93 13.85 12.53 -7.34
CA ILE A 93 12.50 11.97 -7.37
C ILE A 93 11.61 12.81 -8.28
N PRO A 94 10.51 12.26 -8.84
CA PRO A 94 9.56 13.03 -9.65
C PRO A 94 9.00 14.22 -8.88
N GLU A 95 8.87 15.37 -9.53
CA GLU A 95 8.37 16.58 -8.87
C GLU A 95 6.90 16.50 -8.48
N GLU A 96 6.13 15.70 -9.20
CA GLU A 96 4.71 15.44 -8.92
C GLU A 96 4.49 14.90 -7.51
N VAL A 97 5.50 14.24 -6.94
CA VAL A 97 5.46 13.69 -5.57
C VAL A 97 5.23 14.78 -4.52
N PHE A 98 5.70 16.00 -4.74
CA PHE A 98 5.51 17.12 -3.81
C PHE A 98 4.10 17.70 -3.81
N GLY A 99 3.27 17.35 -4.80
CA GLY A 99 1.86 17.72 -4.89
C GLY A 99 0.91 16.71 -4.25
N ILE A 100 1.42 15.56 -3.80
CA ILE A 100 0.58 14.51 -3.19
C ILE A 100 0.11 14.99 -1.81
N LYS A 101 -1.20 14.91 -1.59
CA LYS A 101 -1.84 15.23 -0.32
C LYS A 101 -2.26 13.94 0.38
N LYS A 102 -2.27 13.98 1.71
CA LYS A 102 -2.79 12.92 2.56
C LYS A 102 -3.92 13.47 3.42
N TRP A 103 -5.03 12.77 3.46
CA TRP A 103 -6.22 13.13 4.23
C TRP A 103 -6.66 12.02 5.15
N GLU A 104 -7.31 12.41 6.22
CA GLU A 104 -8.22 11.52 6.93
C GLU A 104 -9.58 11.55 6.22
N ALA A 105 -10.09 10.38 5.88
CA ALA A 105 -11.35 10.23 5.20
C ALA A 105 -12.38 9.56 6.12
N THR A 106 -13.66 9.86 5.92
CA THR A 106 -14.76 9.25 6.66
C THR A 106 -15.37 8.11 5.85
N VAL A 107 -15.54 6.94 6.46
CA VAL A 107 -16.24 5.82 5.82
C VAL A 107 -17.72 6.18 5.67
N VAL A 108 -18.23 6.14 4.44
CA VAL A 108 -19.63 6.37 4.09
C VAL A 108 -20.39 5.05 4.02
N SER A 109 -19.82 4.06 3.33
CA SER A 109 -20.39 2.72 3.24
C SER A 109 -19.30 1.66 3.10
N ASN A 110 -19.65 0.42 3.47
CA ASN A 110 -18.74 -0.71 3.43
C ASN A 110 -19.55 -2.02 3.29
N TYR A 111 -20.13 -2.23 2.13
CA TYR A 111 -20.98 -3.39 1.86
C TYR A 111 -20.26 -4.46 1.04
N ASN A 112 -20.65 -5.71 1.19
CA ASN A 112 -20.22 -6.76 0.29
C ASN A 112 -21.06 -6.72 -0.99
N VAL A 113 -20.41 -6.66 -2.15
CA VAL A 113 -21.00 -6.82 -3.50
C VAL A 113 -20.74 -8.23 -4.04
N ALA A 114 -19.80 -8.94 -3.45
CA ALA A 114 -19.56 -10.37 -3.66
C ALA A 114 -18.97 -10.97 -2.37
N SER A 115 -18.88 -12.30 -2.29
CA SER A 115 -18.42 -13.02 -1.08
C SER A 115 -17.07 -12.54 -0.57
N PHE A 116 -16.19 -12.06 -1.46
CA PHE A 116 -14.84 -11.61 -1.17
C PHE A 116 -14.54 -10.19 -1.69
N ILE A 117 -15.56 -9.43 -2.09
CA ILE A 117 -15.36 -8.07 -2.60
C ILE A 117 -16.30 -7.14 -1.87
N LYS A 118 -15.72 -6.07 -1.33
CA LYS A 118 -16.46 -4.97 -0.72
C LYS A 118 -16.46 -3.77 -1.66
N GLU A 119 -17.63 -3.16 -1.78
CA GLU A 119 -17.74 -1.77 -2.15
C GLU A 119 -17.45 -0.93 -0.91
N PHE A 120 -16.41 -0.15 -0.98
CA PHE A 120 -15.93 0.68 0.11
C PHE A 120 -15.92 2.13 -0.33
N VAL A 121 -16.79 2.94 0.27
CA VAL A 121 -16.93 4.36 -0.07
C VAL A 121 -16.40 5.20 1.08
N VAL A 122 -15.47 6.10 0.76
CA VAL A 122 -14.91 7.06 1.71
C VAL A 122 -15.12 8.47 1.22
N ARG A 123 -15.44 9.38 2.16
CA ARG A 123 -15.58 10.81 1.89
C ARG A 123 -14.31 11.53 2.30
N ILE A 124 -13.68 12.20 1.34
CA ILE A 124 -12.53 13.07 1.57
C ILE A 124 -12.97 14.47 2.01
N PRO A 125 -12.15 15.22 2.78
CA PRO A 125 -12.55 16.50 3.37
C PRO A 125 -12.64 17.66 2.37
N GLU A 126 -11.92 17.57 1.25
CA GLU A 126 -11.88 18.59 0.19
C GLU A 126 -11.97 17.96 -1.20
N ASP A 127 -12.23 18.78 -2.20
CA ASP A 127 -12.30 18.32 -3.57
C ASP A 127 -10.91 17.89 -4.07
N MET A 128 -10.86 16.78 -4.82
CA MET A 128 -9.67 16.24 -5.41
C MET A 128 -9.77 16.29 -6.93
N ASP A 129 -8.79 16.92 -7.56
CA ASP A 129 -8.65 16.87 -9.01
C ASP A 129 -7.95 15.57 -9.41
N TYR A 130 -8.67 14.67 -10.08
CA TYR A 130 -8.13 13.40 -10.57
C TYR A 130 -8.73 13.02 -11.91
N LYS A 131 -8.14 12.05 -12.56
CA LYS A 131 -8.66 11.46 -13.81
C LYS A 131 -9.27 10.10 -13.52
N ALA A 132 -10.34 9.76 -14.23
CA ALA A 132 -10.93 8.43 -14.17
C ALA A 132 -9.86 7.34 -14.42
N GLY A 133 -9.89 6.28 -13.62
CA GLY A 133 -8.87 5.23 -13.64
C GLY A 133 -7.62 5.54 -12.79
N GLY A 134 -7.61 6.66 -12.08
CA GLY A 134 -6.60 6.96 -11.06
C GLY A 134 -6.70 6.00 -9.86
N TYR A 135 -5.71 6.08 -9.00
CA TYR A 135 -5.68 5.30 -7.75
C TYR A 135 -5.34 6.17 -6.56
N ILE A 136 -5.75 5.73 -5.40
CA ILE A 136 -5.35 6.30 -4.10
C ILE A 136 -4.53 5.29 -3.33
N GLN A 137 -3.70 5.78 -2.40
CA GLN A 137 -3.02 4.95 -1.42
C GLN A 137 -3.70 5.08 -0.06
N ILE A 138 -3.91 3.96 0.59
CA ILE A 138 -4.50 3.89 1.93
C ILE A 138 -3.45 3.36 2.89
N ASP A 139 -3.25 4.07 3.99
CA ASP A 139 -2.50 3.58 5.13
C ASP A 139 -3.33 2.55 5.89
N ILE A 140 -2.77 1.39 6.07
CA ILE A 140 -3.33 0.31 6.88
C ILE A 140 -2.44 0.20 8.11
N PRO A 141 -2.93 0.52 9.31
CA PRO A 141 -2.13 0.48 10.52
C PRO A 141 -1.78 -0.96 10.92
N GLU A 142 -0.84 -1.09 11.84
CA GLU A 142 -0.68 -2.34 12.59
C GLU A 142 -2.03 -2.75 13.17
N SER A 143 -2.43 -3.99 12.92
CA SER A 143 -3.76 -4.48 13.30
C SER A 143 -3.81 -5.99 13.32
N GLU A 144 -4.69 -6.52 14.18
CA GLU A 144 -5.10 -7.90 14.20
C GLU A 144 -6.63 -7.94 14.11
N ILE A 145 -7.16 -8.61 13.10
CA ILE A 145 -8.60 -8.65 12.81
C ILE A 145 -9.04 -10.09 12.72
N ASN A 146 -10.01 -10.47 13.56
CA ASN A 146 -10.68 -11.76 13.43
C ASN A 146 -11.73 -11.67 12.32
N PHE A 147 -11.80 -12.66 11.46
CA PHE A 147 -12.82 -12.70 10.42
C PHE A 147 -14.24 -12.81 10.99
N SER A 148 -14.38 -13.37 12.19
CA SER A 148 -15.66 -13.39 12.93
C SER A 148 -16.21 -11.99 13.24
N ASP A 149 -15.35 -10.98 13.29
CA ASP A 149 -15.71 -9.60 13.61
C ASP A 149 -15.97 -8.76 12.36
N MET A 150 -15.75 -9.33 11.17
CA MET A 150 -15.96 -8.63 9.90
C MET A 150 -17.45 -8.49 9.59
N ASP A 151 -17.88 -7.29 9.29
CA ASP A 151 -19.19 -7.04 8.70
C ASP A 151 -19.15 -7.44 7.21
N ILE A 152 -19.93 -8.44 6.84
CA ILE A 152 -20.11 -8.92 5.46
C ILE A 152 -21.53 -8.69 4.94
N THR A 153 -22.21 -7.67 5.47
CA THR A 153 -23.55 -7.29 5.00
C THR A 153 -23.53 -7.02 3.51
N ALA A 154 -24.45 -7.66 2.79
CA ALA A 154 -24.60 -7.46 1.36
C ALA A 154 -25.14 -6.08 1.02
N HIS A 155 -24.74 -5.53 -0.13
CA HIS A 155 -25.20 -4.21 -0.57
C HIS A 155 -26.73 -4.19 -0.72
N PRO A 156 -27.44 -3.28 -0.04
CA PRO A 156 -28.90 -3.31 0.06
C PRO A 156 -29.63 -3.03 -1.26
N GLU A 157 -28.98 -2.33 -2.21
CA GLU A 157 -29.57 -2.04 -3.52
C GLU A 157 -29.31 -3.16 -4.55
N GLU A 158 -28.32 -4.04 -4.28
CA GLU A 158 -27.93 -5.09 -5.21
C GLU A 158 -28.42 -6.49 -4.81
N HIS A 159 -28.80 -6.66 -3.54
CA HIS A 159 -29.15 -7.96 -2.99
C HIS A 159 -30.39 -7.91 -2.09
N ASP A 160 -31.25 -8.91 -2.24
CA ASP A 160 -32.52 -9.02 -1.49
C ASP A 160 -32.32 -9.41 -0.01
N SER A 161 -31.13 -9.87 0.37
CA SER A 161 -30.83 -10.31 1.73
C SER A 161 -29.49 -9.75 2.22
N PRO A 162 -29.43 -9.13 3.40
CA PRO A 162 -28.18 -8.67 4.00
C PRO A 162 -27.21 -9.82 4.29
N ASP A 163 -27.74 -11.04 4.49
CA ASP A 163 -26.96 -12.24 4.82
C ASP A 163 -26.56 -13.08 3.58
N LYS A 164 -26.66 -12.51 2.40
CA LYS A 164 -26.44 -13.17 1.12
C LYS A 164 -25.17 -14.03 1.06
N PHE A 165 -24.10 -13.56 1.67
CA PHE A 165 -22.78 -14.18 1.56
C PHE A 165 -22.40 -15.08 2.74
N LYS A 166 -23.20 -15.12 3.83
CA LYS A 166 -22.87 -15.89 5.05
C LYS A 166 -22.71 -17.38 4.76
N SER A 167 -23.59 -17.96 3.96
CA SER A 167 -23.53 -19.39 3.62
C SER A 167 -22.24 -19.79 2.89
N GLU A 168 -21.69 -18.89 2.06
CA GLU A 168 -20.40 -19.11 1.41
C GLU A 168 -19.24 -19.02 2.41
N TRP A 169 -19.29 -18.07 3.34
CA TRP A 169 -18.31 -17.94 4.40
C TRP A 169 -18.30 -19.16 5.32
N ASP A 170 -19.48 -19.72 5.62
CA ASP A 170 -19.61 -20.99 6.37
C ASP A 170 -18.98 -22.15 5.60
N ASN A 171 -19.32 -22.29 4.32
CA ASN A 171 -18.80 -23.34 3.45
C ASN A 171 -17.28 -23.30 3.27
N PHE A 172 -16.72 -22.10 3.19
CA PHE A 172 -15.27 -21.88 3.09
C PHE A 172 -14.58 -21.82 4.44
N LYS A 173 -15.29 -21.99 5.57
CA LYS A 173 -14.73 -21.95 6.93
C LYS A 173 -13.90 -20.67 7.19
N LEU A 174 -14.44 -19.51 6.84
CA LEU A 174 -13.68 -18.26 6.93
C LEU A 174 -13.68 -17.65 8.34
N TRP A 175 -14.73 -17.86 9.12
CA TRP A 175 -14.92 -17.24 10.43
C TRP A 175 -13.76 -17.45 11.44
N PRO A 176 -13.09 -18.61 11.47
CA PRO A 176 -11.96 -18.84 12.39
C PRO A 176 -10.66 -18.14 11.98
N LEU A 177 -10.62 -17.54 10.78
CA LEU A 177 -9.39 -16.91 10.29
C LEU A 177 -9.06 -15.62 11.05
N VAL A 178 -7.77 -15.35 11.16
CA VAL A 178 -7.24 -14.11 11.74
C VAL A 178 -6.27 -13.49 10.75
N MET A 179 -6.45 -12.20 10.49
CA MET A 179 -5.51 -11.40 9.71
C MET A 179 -4.67 -10.54 10.63
N LYS A 180 -3.36 -10.54 10.42
CA LYS A 180 -2.43 -9.75 11.22
C LYS A 180 -1.50 -8.94 10.34
N ASN A 181 -1.50 -7.62 10.56
CA ASN A 181 -0.47 -6.71 10.11
C ASN A 181 0.44 -6.37 11.29
N SER A 182 1.69 -6.82 11.25
CA SER A 182 2.67 -6.55 12.31
C SER A 182 3.32 -5.16 12.20
N GLU A 183 3.05 -4.44 11.12
CA GLU A 183 3.56 -3.10 10.84
C GLU A 183 2.58 -2.34 9.95
N SER A 184 2.61 -1.02 9.99
CA SER A 184 1.81 -0.20 9.08
C SER A 184 2.27 -0.39 7.64
N VAL A 185 1.31 -0.56 6.73
CA VAL A 185 1.57 -0.75 5.30
C VAL A 185 0.67 0.16 4.47
N GLU A 186 1.17 0.62 3.33
CA GLU A 186 0.38 1.34 2.34
C GLU A 186 -0.07 0.39 1.22
N ARG A 187 -1.30 0.57 0.74
CA ARG A 187 -1.85 -0.17 -0.40
C ARG A 187 -2.53 0.78 -1.36
N ALA A 188 -2.28 0.59 -2.65
CA ALA A 188 -2.95 1.32 -3.71
C ALA A 188 -4.24 0.62 -4.14
N TYR A 189 -5.29 1.41 -4.29
CA TYR A 189 -6.59 0.97 -4.79
C TYR A 189 -7.02 1.86 -5.95
N SER A 190 -7.40 1.24 -7.07
CA SER A 190 -8.00 1.97 -8.18
C SER A 190 -9.35 2.54 -7.75
N MET A 191 -9.59 3.81 -8.08
CA MET A 191 -10.88 4.45 -7.83
C MET A 191 -11.91 3.91 -8.82
N ALA A 192 -13.03 3.43 -8.32
CA ALA A 192 -14.18 3.05 -9.12
C ALA A 192 -15.08 4.25 -9.44
N SER A 193 -15.06 5.28 -8.60
CA SER A 193 -15.74 6.56 -8.84
C SER A 193 -15.04 7.39 -9.93
N PHE A 194 -15.78 8.34 -10.51
CA PHE A 194 -15.24 9.33 -11.45
C PHE A 194 -15.35 10.75 -10.89
N PRO A 195 -14.59 11.74 -11.39
CA PRO A 195 -14.46 13.04 -10.75
C PRO A 195 -15.76 13.79 -10.49
N ALA A 196 -16.79 13.63 -11.36
CA ALA A 196 -18.06 14.32 -11.19
C ALA A 196 -18.94 13.79 -10.03
N GLU A 197 -18.59 12.65 -9.42
CA GLU A 197 -19.25 12.15 -8.21
C GLU A 197 -18.84 12.90 -6.95
N GLY A 198 -17.86 13.80 -7.07
CA GLY A 198 -17.45 14.70 -6.00
C GLY A 198 -16.46 14.08 -5.02
N ARG A 199 -16.76 14.20 -3.72
CA ARG A 199 -15.83 13.82 -2.65
C ARG A 199 -15.99 12.40 -2.12
N ASP A 200 -16.98 11.67 -2.62
CA ASP A 200 -17.18 10.26 -2.26
C ASP A 200 -16.38 9.37 -3.21
N ILE A 201 -15.33 8.78 -2.68
CA ILE A 201 -14.42 7.93 -3.44
C ILE A 201 -14.80 6.47 -3.20
N MET A 202 -15.22 5.81 -4.26
CA MET A 202 -15.60 4.40 -4.25
C MET A 202 -14.40 3.54 -4.63
N LEU A 203 -14.21 2.46 -3.89
CA LEU A 203 -13.20 1.43 -4.13
C LEU A 203 -13.84 0.05 -4.12
N ASN A 204 -13.37 -0.84 -4.98
CA ASN A 204 -13.66 -2.26 -4.87
C ASN A 204 -12.49 -2.95 -4.19
N VAL A 205 -12.70 -3.34 -2.92
CA VAL A 205 -11.66 -3.91 -2.07
C VAL A 205 -11.87 -5.42 -1.93
N ARG A 206 -10.87 -6.19 -2.37
CA ARG A 206 -10.89 -7.63 -2.16
C ARG A 206 -10.55 -7.97 -0.72
N ILE A 207 -11.39 -8.76 -0.06
CA ILE A 207 -11.07 -9.40 1.20
C ILE A 207 -10.02 -10.47 0.92
N ALA A 208 -8.84 -10.29 1.47
CA ALA A 208 -7.76 -11.24 1.29
C ALA A 208 -7.93 -12.42 2.25
N THR A 209 -7.76 -13.62 1.74
CA THR A 209 -7.77 -14.86 2.50
C THR A 209 -6.42 -15.56 2.37
N PRO A 210 -6.01 -16.38 3.33
CA PRO A 210 -4.89 -17.31 3.18
C PRO A 210 -5.06 -18.21 1.94
N PRO A 211 -4.02 -18.85 1.34
CA PRO A 211 -4.24 -19.91 0.37
C PRO A 211 -4.97 -21.06 1.02
N PHE A 212 -5.84 -21.64 0.24
CA PHE A 212 -6.56 -22.84 0.60
C PHE A 212 -5.76 -24.07 0.15
N ASP A 213 -5.36 -24.91 1.10
CA ASP A 213 -4.78 -26.22 0.77
C ASP A 213 -5.90 -27.18 0.41
N ARG A 214 -6.05 -27.44 -0.88
CA ARG A 214 -7.06 -28.37 -1.41
C ARG A 214 -6.88 -29.81 -0.94
N LYS A 215 -5.65 -30.22 -0.57
CA LYS A 215 -5.37 -31.57 -0.08
C LYS A 215 -5.78 -31.75 1.35
N ALA A 216 -5.48 -30.76 2.20
CA ALA A 216 -5.90 -30.73 3.59
C ALA A 216 -7.36 -30.33 3.74
N ASN A 217 -8.00 -29.76 2.69
CA ASN A 217 -9.32 -29.15 2.72
C ASN A 217 -9.43 -28.09 3.84
N ASP A 218 -8.38 -27.26 3.97
CA ASP A 218 -8.28 -26.26 5.01
C ASP A 218 -7.41 -25.08 4.56
N TRP A 219 -7.47 -23.98 5.31
CA TRP A 219 -6.66 -22.80 5.08
C TRP A 219 -5.23 -23.03 5.62
N MET A 220 -4.24 -22.52 4.91
CA MET A 220 -2.86 -22.51 5.39
C MET A 220 -2.74 -21.48 6.51
N ASP A 221 -1.85 -21.72 7.47
CA ASP A 221 -1.66 -20.81 8.61
C ASP A 221 -1.41 -19.37 8.18
N ALA A 222 -2.10 -18.43 8.82
CA ALA A 222 -2.07 -17.01 8.51
C ALA A 222 -0.67 -16.36 8.69
N VAL A 223 0.23 -16.99 9.39
CA VAL A 223 1.60 -16.50 9.68
C VAL A 223 2.43 -16.30 8.40
N SER A 224 2.08 -16.94 7.28
CA SER A 224 2.77 -16.79 6.00
C SER A 224 2.24 -15.64 5.12
N TYR A 225 1.27 -14.85 5.61
CA TYR A 225 0.52 -13.86 4.82
C TYR A 225 0.85 -12.39 5.10
N THR A 226 1.97 -12.07 5.67
CA THR A 226 2.48 -10.68 5.73
C THR A 226 2.70 -10.04 4.35
N HIS A 227 2.47 -10.78 3.28
CA HIS A 227 2.59 -10.30 1.90
C HIS A 227 1.29 -10.50 1.13
N LEU A 228 0.22 -9.83 1.55
CA LEU A 228 -0.96 -9.67 0.71
C LEU A 228 -0.59 -8.75 -0.46
N ARG A 229 -0.39 -9.38 -1.61
CA ARG A 229 -0.19 -8.72 -2.90
C ARG A 229 -1.48 -8.12 -3.39
#